data_d28e33e250608632cd6de9b3e57d77fe
#
_entry.id   d28e33e250608632cd6de9b3e57d77fe
#
_cell.length_a   1.000
_cell.length_b   1.000
_cell.length_c   1.000
_cell.angle_alpha   90.00
_cell.angle_beta   90.00
_cell.angle_gamma   90.00
#
_symmetry.space_group_name_H-M   'P 1'
#
loop_
_entity.id
_entity.type
_entity.pdbx_description
1 polymer ?
#
loop_
_entity_poly.entity_id
_entity_poly.type
_entity_poly.pdbx_seq_one_letter_code
_entity_poly.pdbx_strand_id
1 'polypeptide(L)'
;MATLQILTIAFLIIIVILSVIIGSRAHQKEKEITARRVKQLHLSNRADRIEQHIRGIKDINTDTIATDVLYDFYLDTLRELLQYSDDPEKTEIRIAKAEEGQNSDAIEFNPEPEILNFQEKSNYKERLTKLAKLLLYLRRKGRISNAHYQACYDYLRWLNLWLQLNRQLVQANKNFDDGDMRVAQTLYGVILSHIKSDTVERPEKKILNTFVTDRMKAILSPQIEAIKNSDNPEEALGDLIQNIDHNKTSTQEL
;
A
#
# COMPACT_ATOMS: atom_id res chain seq x y z
N MET A 1 -62.29 54.52 -18.76
CA MET A 1 -60.85 54.61 -19.23
C MET A 1 -59.89 54.29 -18.10
N ALA A 2 -59.95 54.95 -16.93
CA ALA A 2 -59.02 54.70 -15.81
C ALA A 2 -58.99 53.28 -15.24
N THR A 3 -60.15 52.62 -15.17
CA THR A 3 -60.26 51.23 -14.66
C THR A 3 -59.57 50.19 -15.57
N LEU A 4 -59.63 50.39 -16.91
CA LEU A 4 -58.96 49.54 -17.87
C LEU A 4 -57.43 49.69 -17.79
N GLN A 5 -56.94 50.86 -17.58
CA GLN A 5 -55.48 51.12 -17.39
C GLN A 5 -54.93 50.50 -16.11
N ILE A 6 -55.69 50.55 -15.02
CA ILE A 6 -55.29 49.91 -13.74
C ILE A 6 -55.22 48.40 -13.92
N LEU A 7 -56.20 47.79 -14.62
CA LEU A 7 -56.24 46.37 -14.87
C LEU A 7 -55.09 45.86 -15.73
N THR A 8 -54.68 46.63 -16.78
CA THR A 8 -53.53 46.33 -17.61
C THR A 8 -52.20 46.42 -16.83
N ILE A 9 -52.05 47.41 -15.96
CA ILE A 9 -50.85 47.55 -15.13
C ILE A 9 -50.76 46.41 -14.14
N ALA A 10 -51.86 46.04 -13.47
CA ALA A 10 -51.89 44.93 -12.54
C ALA A 10 -51.54 43.61 -13.24
N PHE A 11 -52.05 43.36 -14.47
CA PHE A 11 -51.74 42.17 -15.24
C PHE A 11 -50.23 42.12 -15.64
N LEU A 12 -49.65 43.22 -16.05
CA LEU A 12 -48.21 43.29 -16.34
C LEU A 12 -47.35 43.00 -15.11
N ILE A 13 -47.74 43.51 -13.94
CA ILE A 13 -47.01 43.26 -12.67
C ILE A 13 -47.07 41.74 -12.35
N ILE A 14 -48.24 41.11 -12.53
CA ILE A 14 -48.39 39.63 -12.31
C ILE A 14 -47.47 38.87 -13.25
N ILE A 15 -47.38 39.21 -14.52
CA ILE A 15 -46.52 38.57 -15.51
C ILE A 15 -45.06 38.69 -15.08
N VAL A 16 -44.63 39.87 -14.66
CA VAL A 16 -43.26 40.09 -14.22
C VAL A 16 -42.91 39.25 -12.96
N ILE A 17 -43.81 39.22 -11.98
CA ILE A 17 -43.65 38.39 -10.77
C ILE A 17 -43.55 36.90 -11.13
N LEU A 18 -44.44 36.40 -11.97
CA LEU A 18 -44.42 35.01 -12.45
C LEU A 18 -43.12 34.69 -13.20
N SER A 19 -42.66 35.58 -14.06
CA SER A 19 -41.41 35.43 -14.79
C SER A 19 -40.19 35.32 -13.84
N VAL A 20 -40.13 36.17 -12.81
CA VAL A 20 -39.08 36.13 -11.79
C VAL A 20 -39.09 34.84 -10.98
N ILE A 21 -40.32 34.38 -10.60
CA ILE A 21 -40.48 33.12 -9.85
C ILE A 21 -40.02 31.92 -10.67
N ILE A 22 -40.43 31.85 -11.94
CA ILE A 22 -40.07 30.77 -12.87
C ILE A 22 -38.55 30.79 -13.11
N GLY A 23 -37.99 31.97 -13.38
CA GLY A 23 -36.54 32.12 -13.57
C GLY A 23 -35.74 31.74 -12.35
N SER A 24 -36.18 32.14 -11.14
CA SER A 24 -35.54 31.76 -9.90
C SER A 24 -35.56 30.23 -9.66
N ARG A 25 -36.72 29.59 -9.90
CA ARG A 25 -36.84 28.12 -9.79
C ARG A 25 -35.98 27.37 -10.80
N ALA A 26 -35.93 27.85 -12.04
CA ALA A 26 -35.07 27.26 -13.07
C ALA A 26 -33.59 27.36 -12.67
N HIS A 27 -33.17 28.50 -12.19
CA HIS A 27 -31.77 28.71 -11.72
C HIS A 27 -31.42 27.86 -10.49
N GLN A 28 -32.36 27.70 -9.54
CA GLN A 28 -32.15 26.79 -8.41
C GLN A 28 -31.97 25.34 -8.86
N LYS A 29 -32.85 24.83 -9.75
CA LYS A 29 -32.73 23.49 -10.33
C LYS A 29 -31.39 23.29 -11.05
N GLU A 30 -30.95 24.27 -11.81
CA GLU A 30 -29.67 24.21 -12.52
C GLU A 30 -28.49 24.14 -11.54
N LYS A 31 -28.53 24.92 -10.46
CA LYS A 31 -27.53 24.83 -9.38
C LYS A 31 -27.52 23.47 -8.69
N GLU A 32 -28.69 22.90 -8.40
CA GLU A 32 -28.82 21.56 -7.81
C GLU A 32 -28.25 20.47 -8.71
N ILE A 33 -28.57 20.51 -10.02
CA ILE A 33 -28.02 19.57 -11.01
C ILE A 33 -26.51 19.70 -11.11
N THR A 34 -26.01 20.92 -11.15
CA THR A 34 -24.55 21.19 -11.23
C THR A 34 -23.85 20.68 -9.96
N ALA A 35 -24.38 20.99 -8.79
CA ALA A 35 -23.85 20.52 -7.51
C ALA A 35 -23.85 18.98 -7.41
N ARG A 36 -24.93 18.33 -7.89
CA ARG A 36 -25.03 16.86 -7.96
C ARG A 36 -23.94 16.27 -8.87
N ARG A 37 -23.74 16.82 -10.07
CA ARG A 37 -22.70 16.38 -11.02
C ARG A 37 -21.30 16.56 -10.47
N VAL A 38 -21.01 17.70 -9.82
CA VAL A 38 -19.71 17.93 -9.18
C VAL A 38 -19.46 16.93 -8.08
N LYS A 39 -20.47 16.63 -7.26
CA LYS A 39 -20.36 15.64 -6.18
C LYS A 39 -20.14 14.23 -6.74
N GLN A 40 -20.88 13.84 -7.78
CA GLN A 40 -20.72 12.57 -8.49
C GLN A 40 -19.31 12.42 -9.04
N LEU A 41 -18.78 13.42 -9.74
CA LEU A 41 -17.42 13.40 -10.29
C LEU A 41 -16.37 13.28 -9.18
N HIS A 42 -16.53 14.01 -8.09
CA HIS A 42 -15.62 13.95 -6.95
C HIS A 42 -15.60 12.55 -6.30
N LEU A 43 -16.78 11.92 -6.11
CA LEU A 43 -16.90 10.58 -5.55
C LEU A 43 -16.35 9.51 -6.50
N SER A 44 -16.63 9.62 -7.80
CA SER A 44 -16.06 8.73 -8.81
C SER A 44 -14.54 8.77 -8.83
N ASN A 45 -13.96 9.97 -8.88
CA ASN A 45 -12.50 10.14 -8.85
C ASN A 45 -11.87 9.64 -7.53
N ARG A 46 -12.60 9.74 -6.42
CA ARG A 46 -12.16 9.16 -5.14
C ARG A 46 -12.18 7.64 -5.19
N ALA A 47 -13.27 7.05 -5.67
CA ALA A 47 -13.42 5.60 -5.82
C ALA A 47 -12.30 5.03 -6.72
N ASP A 48 -12.05 5.64 -7.87
CA ASP A 48 -11.01 5.21 -8.82
C ASP A 48 -9.61 5.25 -8.19
N ARG A 49 -9.31 6.28 -7.38
CA ARG A 49 -8.03 6.36 -6.65
C ARG A 49 -7.88 5.27 -5.60
N ILE A 50 -8.95 4.97 -4.83
CA ILE A 50 -8.91 3.90 -3.83
C ILE A 50 -8.69 2.55 -4.53
N GLU A 51 -9.42 2.29 -5.61
CA GLU A 51 -9.28 1.08 -6.41
C GLU A 51 -7.85 0.90 -6.94
N GLN A 52 -7.21 2.00 -7.41
CA GLN A 52 -5.81 1.97 -7.80
C GLN A 52 -4.86 1.62 -6.64
N HIS A 53 -5.15 2.07 -5.42
CA HIS A 53 -4.38 1.69 -4.24
C HIS A 53 -4.53 0.21 -3.91
N ILE A 54 -5.76 -0.32 -3.95
CA ILE A 54 -6.04 -1.75 -3.72
C ILE A 54 -5.28 -2.59 -4.75
N ARG A 55 -5.44 -2.30 -6.05
CA ARG A 55 -4.70 -3.01 -7.12
C ARG A 55 -3.19 -2.90 -6.95
N GLY A 56 -2.71 -1.74 -6.49
CA GLY A 56 -1.29 -1.48 -6.37
C GLY A 56 -0.56 -2.26 -5.28
N ILE A 57 -1.28 -2.84 -4.32
CA ILE A 57 -0.69 -3.67 -3.26
C ILE A 57 -1.11 -5.14 -3.36
N LYS A 58 -2.04 -5.49 -4.25
CA LYS A 58 -2.59 -6.84 -4.35
C LYS A 58 -1.51 -7.90 -4.57
N ASP A 59 -0.53 -7.60 -5.43
CA ASP A 59 0.52 -8.56 -5.83
C ASP A 59 1.57 -8.81 -4.73
N ILE A 60 1.61 -7.94 -3.69
CA ILE A 60 2.55 -8.03 -2.56
C ILE A 60 1.83 -8.13 -1.22
N ASN A 61 0.51 -8.36 -1.24
CA ASN A 61 -0.33 -8.35 -0.05
C ASN A 61 -0.21 -9.66 0.73
N THR A 62 0.58 -9.67 1.78
CA THR A 62 0.75 -10.81 2.70
C THR A 62 -0.13 -10.71 3.95
N ASP A 63 -0.92 -9.63 4.07
CA ASP A 63 -1.85 -9.42 5.19
C ASP A 63 -3.05 -8.60 4.72
N THR A 64 -4.26 -9.00 5.09
CA THR A 64 -5.50 -8.35 4.65
C THR A 64 -5.75 -7.00 5.33
N ILE A 65 -5.10 -6.70 6.47
CA ILE A 65 -5.43 -5.56 7.32
C ILE A 65 -5.49 -4.21 6.59
N ALA A 66 -4.54 -3.96 5.67
CA ALA A 66 -4.52 -2.71 4.90
C ALA A 66 -5.54 -2.74 3.76
N THR A 67 -5.75 -3.90 3.13
CA THR A 67 -6.74 -4.10 2.06
C THR A 67 -8.14 -4.02 2.60
N ASP A 68 -8.44 -4.60 3.77
CA ASP A 68 -9.76 -4.53 4.41
C ASP A 68 -10.16 -3.08 4.68
N VAL A 69 -9.27 -2.28 5.28
CA VAL A 69 -9.50 -0.84 5.51
C VAL A 69 -9.76 -0.09 4.19
N LEU A 70 -9.05 -0.45 3.12
CA LEU A 70 -9.24 0.17 1.81
C LEU A 70 -10.57 -0.24 1.17
N TYR A 71 -10.94 -1.53 1.26
CA TYR A 71 -12.22 -2.02 0.75
C TYR A 71 -13.40 -1.40 1.51
N ASP A 72 -13.35 -1.31 2.83
CA ASP A 72 -14.37 -0.62 3.62
C ASP A 72 -14.56 0.82 3.16
N PHE A 73 -13.45 1.56 2.99
CA PHE A 73 -13.53 2.94 2.51
C PHE A 73 -13.97 3.04 1.06
N TYR A 74 -13.61 2.09 0.21
CA TYR A 74 -14.06 1.99 -1.18
C TYR A 74 -15.56 1.75 -1.27
N LEU A 75 -16.08 0.77 -0.52
CA LEU A 75 -17.49 0.45 -0.44
C LEU A 75 -18.32 1.63 0.09
N ASP A 76 -17.87 2.29 1.15
CA ASP A 76 -18.51 3.50 1.66
C ASP A 76 -18.60 4.59 0.57
N THR A 77 -17.50 4.78 -0.18
CA THR A 77 -17.44 5.77 -1.26
C THR A 77 -18.37 5.40 -2.42
N LEU A 78 -18.46 4.12 -2.80
CA LEU A 78 -19.37 3.65 -3.85
C LEU A 78 -20.84 3.74 -3.44
N ARG A 79 -21.17 3.39 -2.17
CA ARG A 79 -22.53 3.53 -1.64
C ARG A 79 -22.98 4.99 -1.60
N GLU A 80 -22.05 5.92 -1.25
CA GLU A 80 -22.32 7.36 -1.36
C GLU A 80 -22.48 7.78 -2.84
N LEU A 81 -21.62 7.29 -3.75
CA LEU A 81 -21.71 7.56 -5.19
C LEU A 81 -23.04 7.10 -5.79
N LEU A 82 -23.57 5.96 -5.37
CA LEU A 82 -24.84 5.41 -5.86
C LEU A 82 -26.01 6.41 -5.72
N GLN A 83 -26.00 7.22 -4.66
CA GLN A 83 -27.05 8.24 -4.41
C GLN A 83 -27.03 9.39 -5.44
N TYR A 84 -25.87 9.61 -6.10
CA TYR A 84 -25.67 10.72 -7.05
C TYR A 84 -25.42 10.23 -8.48
N SER A 85 -25.31 8.92 -8.68
CA SER A 85 -24.97 8.31 -9.98
C SER A 85 -26.08 8.51 -10.99
N ASP A 86 -25.69 8.85 -12.23
CA ASP A 86 -26.56 8.84 -13.40
C ASP A 86 -26.71 7.42 -13.97
N ASP A 87 -25.79 6.49 -13.60
CA ASP A 87 -25.79 5.08 -13.97
C ASP A 87 -25.66 4.23 -12.68
N PRO A 88 -26.78 3.99 -11.98
CA PRO A 88 -26.74 3.22 -10.74
C PRO A 88 -26.33 1.76 -10.95
N GLU A 89 -26.73 1.13 -12.07
CA GLU A 89 -26.42 -0.27 -12.38
C GLU A 89 -24.91 -0.51 -12.45
N LYS A 90 -24.19 0.37 -13.13
CA LYS A 90 -22.71 0.32 -13.18
C LYS A 90 -22.07 0.47 -11.81
N THR A 91 -22.65 1.31 -10.96
CA THR A 91 -22.14 1.51 -9.59
C THR A 91 -22.41 0.29 -8.71
N GLU A 92 -23.56 -0.36 -8.84
CA GLU A 92 -23.90 -1.61 -8.15
C GLU A 92 -22.98 -2.76 -8.56
N ILE A 93 -22.65 -2.90 -9.84
CA ILE A 93 -21.66 -3.88 -10.32
C ILE A 93 -20.30 -3.64 -9.66
N ARG A 94 -19.88 -2.38 -9.49
CA ARG A 94 -18.62 -2.05 -8.81
C ARG A 94 -18.68 -2.42 -7.33
N ILE A 95 -19.80 -2.21 -6.65
CA ILE A 95 -20.03 -2.61 -5.26
C ILE A 95 -19.90 -4.13 -5.12
N ALA A 96 -20.60 -4.89 -5.94
CA ALA A 96 -20.57 -6.35 -5.91
C ALA A 96 -19.13 -6.90 -6.11
N LYS A 97 -18.39 -6.35 -7.08
CA LYS A 97 -16.98 -6.70 -7.29
C LYS A 97 -16.08 -6.33 -6.13
N ALA A 98 -16.37 -5.23 -5.44
CA ALA A 98 -15.59 -4.81 -4.27
C ALA A 98 -15.86 -5.73 -3.08
N GLU A 99 -17.10 -6.14 -2.85
CA GLU A 99 -17.50 -7.09 -1.80
C GLU A 99 -16.89 -8.49 -2.04
N GLU A 100 -16.84 -8.94 -3.30
CA GLU A 100 -16.13 -10.16 -3.68
C GLU A 100 -14.62 -10.05 -3.45
N GLY A 101 -14.04 -8.91 -3.84
CA GLY A 101 -12.58 -8.68 -3.70
C GLY A 101 -12.13 -8.53 -2.26
N GLN A 102 -12.98 -8.06 -1.34
CA GLN A 102 -12.69 -7.95 0.09
C GLN A 102 -12.51 -9.33 0.75
N ASN A 103 -13.19 -10.35 0.26
CA ASN A 103 -13.11 -11.71 0.77
C ASN A 103 -11.92 -12.50 0.18
N SER A 104 -11.01 -11.85 -0.54
CA SER A 104 -9.83 -12.52 -1.09
C SER A 104 -8.77 -12.73 -0.01
N ASP A 105 -8.22 -13.94 0.05
CA ASP A 105 -7.18 -14.31 0.99
C ASP A 105 -5.88 -13.51 0.74
N ALA A 106 -5.11 -13.32 1.81
CA ALA A 106 -3.75 -12.80 1.70
C ALA A 106 -2.85 -13.79 0.96
N ILE A 107 -1.85 -13.27 0.24
CA ILE A 107 -0.84 -14.12 -0.41
C ILE A 107 0.09 -14.67 0.67
N GLU A 108 0.39 -15.96 0.60
CA GLU A 108 1.39 -16.55 1.49
C GLU A 108 2.75 -15.90 1.26
N PHE A 109 3.40 -15.48 2.35
CA PHE A 109 4.70 -14.83 2.27
C PHE A 109 5.77 -15.83 1.85
N ASN A 110 6.37 -15.62 0.68
CA ASN A 110 7.51 -16.37 0.20
C ASN A 110 8.82 -15.61 0.49
N PRO A 111 9.74 -16.16 1.30
CA PRO A 111 11.05 -15.56 1.54
C PRO A 111 12.00 -15.66 0.36
N GLU A 112 11.70 -16.46 -0.69
CA GLU A 112 12.44 -16.52 -1.96
C GLU A 112 11.75 -15.64 -3.01
N PRO A 113 12.09 -14.36 -3.07
CA PRO A 113 11.36 -13.41 -3.90
C PRO A 113 11.75 -13.55 -5.38
N GLU A 114 10.80 -13.28 -6.24
CA GLU A 114 11.07 -13.00 -7.65
C GLU A 114 11.85 -11.67 -7.80
N ILE A 115 12.62 -11.58 -8.88
CA ILE A 115 13.40 -10.37 -9.20
C ILE A 115 12.44 -9.26 -9.61
N LEU A 116 12.16 -8.32 -8.69
CA LEU A 116 11.50 -7.08 -9.04
C LEU A 116 12.46 -6.19 -9.83
N ASN A 117 12.07 -5.77 -11.02
CA ASN A 117 12.87 -4.81 -11.77
C ASN A 117 12.86 -3.43 -11.08
N PHE A 118 13.84 -2.57 -11.45
CA PHE A 118 13.99 -1.26 -10.81
C PHE A 118 12.74 -0.38 -10.92
N GLN A 119 12.05 -0.43 -12.06
CA GLN A 119 10.84 0.36 -12.32
C GLN A 119 9.68 -0.11 -11.43
N GLU A 120 9.49 -1.41 -11.29
CA GLU A 120 8.46 -1.99 -10.42
C GLU A 120 8.69 -1.60 -8.97
N LYS A 121 9.92 -1.72 -8.47
CA LYS A 121 10.29 -1.34 -7.12
C LYS A 121 10.04 0.16 -6.86
N SER A 122 10.38 1.04 -7.78
CA SER A 122 10.10 2.48 -7.67
C SER A 122 8.61 2.75 -7.61
N ASN A 123 7.83 2.09 -8.46
CA ASN A 123 6.38 2.19 -8.49
C ASN A 123 5.75 1.72 -7.16
N TYR A 124 6.21 0.60 -6.59
CA TYR A 124 5.73 0.12 -5.30
C TYR A 124 6.03 1.11 -4.16
N LYS A 125 7.24 1.64 -4.09
CA LYS A 125 7.61 2.63 -3.07
C LYS A 125 6.72 3.89 -3.14
N GLU A 126 6.44 4.38 -4.34
CA GLU A 126 5.53 5.52 -4.54
C GLU A 126 4.10 5.18 -4.09
N ARG A 127 3.60 3.98 -4.46
CA ARG A 127 2.27 3.49 -4.06
C ARG A 127 2.15 3.36 -2.54
N LEU A 128 3.13 2.76 -1.86
CA LEU A 128 3.15 2.66 -0.39
C LEU A 128 3.13 4.05 0.27
N THR A 129 3.88 5.02 -0.29
CA THR A 129 3.89 6.39 0.21
C THR A 129 2.51 7.06 0.07
N LYS A 130 1.84 6.88 -1.08
CA LYS A 130 0.49 7.40 -1.31
C LYS A 130 -0.53 6.75 -0.38
N LEU A 131 -0.42 5.44 -0.17
CA LEU A 131 -1.27 4.69 0.74
C LEU A 131 -1.09 5.13 2.19
N ALA A 132 0.15 5.33 2.66
CA ALA A 132 0.41 5.85 3.99
C ALA A 132 -0.24 7.23 4.23
N LYS A 133 -0.20 8.12 3.23
CA LYS A 133 -0.90 9.42 3.27
C LYS A 133 -2.42 9.26 3.34
N LEU A 134 -2.99 8.32 2.59
CA LEU A 134 -4.42 8.03 2.63
C LEU A 134 -4.84 7.50 4.01
N LEU A 135 -4.13 6.53 4.57
CA LEU A 135 -4.40 6.00 5.92
C LEU A 135 -4.33 7.09 6.99
N LEU A 136 -3.33 7.98 6.91
CA LEU A 136 -3.24 9.12 7.82
C LEU A 136 -4.43 10.07 7.68
N TYR A 137 -4.89 10.33 6.46
CA TYR A 137 -6.10 11.11 6.19
C TYR A 137 -7.34 10.44 6.81
N LEU A 138 -7.53 9.13 6.61
CA LEU A 138 -8.66 8.38 7.16
C LEU A 138 -8.67 8.42 8.70
N ARG A 139 -7.51 8.28 9.34
CA ARG A 139 -7.35 8.42 10.79
C ARG A 139 -7.75 9.82 11.26
N ARG A 140 -7.25 10.88 10.61
CA ARG A 140 -7.58 12.28 10.94
C ARG A 140 -9.06 12.60 10.79
N LYS A 141 -9.75 11.91 9.89
CA LYS A 141 -11.21 12.03 9.69
C LYS A 141 -12.03 11.12 10.61
N GLY A 142 -11.39 10.37 11.51
CA GLY A 142 -12.07 9.43 12.41
C GLY A 142 -12.71 8.23 11.71
N ARG A 143 -12.30 7.94 10.46
CA ARG A 143 -12.83 6.81 9.70
C ARG A 143 -12.19 5.46 10.09
N ILE A 144 -10.99 5.49 10.63
CA ILE A 144 -10.31 4.33 11.19
C ILE A 144 -9.82 4.65 12.60
N SER A 145 -9.80 3.64 13.47
CA SER A 145 -9.27 3.75 14.82
C SER A 145 -7.76 3.94 14.83
N ASN A 146 -7.21 4.46 15.93
CA ASN A 146 -5.75 4.56 16.09
C ASN A 146 -5.08 3.17 16.05
N ALA A 147 -5.73 2.14 16.59
CA ALA A 147 -5.22 0.77 16.57
C ALA A 147 -5.13 0.22 15.14
N HIS A 148 -6.20 0.35 14.35
CA HIS A 148 -6.19 -0.07 12.93
C HIS A 148 -5.17 0.72 12.12
N TYR A 149 -5.07 2.06 12.35
CA TYR A 149 -4.04 2.86 11.68
C TYR A 149 -2.64 2.35 11.98
N GLN A 150 -2.34 2.07 13.27
CA GLN A 150 -1.02 1.58 13.66
C GLN A 150 -0.71 0.22 13.02
N ALA A 151 -1.65 -0.70 13.04
CA ALA A 151 -1.49 -2.01 12.41
C ALA A 151 -1.22 -1.91 10.90
N CYS A 152 -1.99 -1.08 10.17
CA CYS A 152 -1.75 -0.80 8.75
C CYS A 152 -0.38 -0.14 8.53
N TYR A 153 0.01 0.81 9.39
CA TYR A 153 1.27 1.52 9.27
C TYR A 153 2.47 0.58 9.49
N ASP A 154 2.39 -0.32 10.47
CA ASP A 154 3.42 -1.33 10.74
C ASP A 154 3.53 -2.31 9.57
N TYR A 155 2.39 -2.69 8.96
CA TYR A 155 2.40 -3.49 7.74
C TYR A 155 3.07 -2.76 6.57
N LEU A 156 2.79 -1.48 6.34
CA LEU A 156 3.44 -0.69 5.28
C LEU A 156 4.95 -0.50 5.54
N ARG A 157 5.36 -0.37 6.81
CA ARG A 157 6.78 -0.33 7.19
C ARG A 157 7.47 -1.64 6.84
N TRP A 158 6.84 -2.77 7.16
CA TRP A 158 7.32 -4.09 6.78
C TRP A 158 7.47 -4.22 5.26
N LEU A 159 6.44 -3.86 4.47
CA LEU A 159 6.51 -3.90 3.01
C LEU A 159 7.64 -3.02 2.46
N ASN A 160 7.86 -1.84 3.04
CA ASN A 160 8.98 -0.99 2.63
C ASN A 160 10.34 -1.62 2.95
N LEU A 161 10.50 -2.23 4.12
CA LEU A 161 11.71 -2.99 4.47
C LEU A 161 11.90 -4.17 3.50
N TRP A 162 10.86 -4.96 3.25
CA TRP A 162 10.89 -6.06 2.30
C TRP A 162 11.34 -5.62 0.91
N LEU A 163 10.80 -4.54 0.38
CA LEU A 163 11.21 -3.98 -0.91
C LEU A 163 12.67 -3.52 -0.94
N GLN A 164 13.21 -3.07 0.18
CA GLN A 164 14.63 -2.72 0.28
C GLN A 164 15.53 -3.95 0.26
N LEU A 165 15.14 -4.98 1.01
CA LEU A 165 15.93 -6.21 1.15
C LEU A 165 15.82 -7.15 -0.06
N ASN A 166 14.72 -7.08 -0.81
CA ASN A 166 14.42 -7.97 -1.94
C ASN A 166 15.60 -8.14 -2.90
N ARG A 167 16.19 -7.03 -3.37
CA ARG A 167 17.33 -7.08 -4.31
C ARG A 167 18.55 -7.77 -3.71
N GLN A 168 18.86 -7.46 -2.45
CA GLN A 168 20.01 -8.04 -1.76
C GLN A 168 19.80 -9.54 -1.55
N LEU A 169 18.57 -9.93 -1.22
CA LEU A 169 18.20 -11.32 -0.99
C LEU A 169 18.28 -12.15 -2.29
N VAL A 170 17.75 -11.62 -3.41
CA VAL A 170 17.90 -12.25 -4.73
C VAL A 170 19.37 -12.44 -5.09
N GLN A 171 20.19 -11.40 -4.87
CA GLN A 171 21.60 -11.49 -5.16
C GLN A 171 22.33 -12.47 -4.23
N ALA A 172 21.97 -12.50 -2.94
CA ALA A 172 22.53 -13.44 -1.97
C ALA A 172 22.18 -14.89 -2.36
N ASN A 173 20.91 -15.17 -2.70
CA ASN A 173 20.48 -16.48 -3.13
C ASN A 173 21.21 -16.91 -4.40
N LYS A 174 21.33 -16.04 -5.40
CA LYS A 174 22.07 -16.32 -6.61
C LYS A 174 23.53 -16.69 -6.34
N ASN A 175 24.25 -15.89 -5.54
CA ASN A 175 25.65 -16.19 -5.20
C ASN A 175 25.77 -17.48 -4.38
N PHE A 176 24.79 -17.79 -3.53
CA PHE A 176 24.73 -19.07 -2.81
C PHE A 176 24.60 -20.25 -3.78
N ASP A 177 23.69 -20.16 -4.75
CA ASP A 177 23.45 -21.23 -5.75
C ASP A 177 24.63 -21.37 -6.74
N ASP A 178 25.28 -20.25 -7.10
CA ASP A 178 26.49 -20.21 -7.94
C ASP A 178 27.77 -20.71 -7.19
N GLY A 179 27.68 -20.95 -5.88
CA GLY A 179 28.81 -21.42 -5.05
C GLY A 179 29.73 -20.30 -4.54
N ASP A 180 29.41 -19.02 -4.78
CA ASP A 180 30.16 -17.88 -4.23
C ASP A 180 29.75 -17.61 -2.77
N MET A 181 30.12 -18.54 -1.88
CA MET A 181 29.71 -18.57 -0.50
C MET A 181 30.14 -17.33 0.28
N ARG A 182 31.29 -16.71 -0.09
CA ARG A 182 31.80 -15.51 0.60
C ARG A 182 30.92 -14.29 0.35
N VAL A 183 30.53 -14.06 -0.92
CA VAL A 183 29.64 -12.94 -1.26
C VAL A 183 28.23 -13.18 -0.71
N ALA A 184 27.72 -14.41 -0.81
CA ALA A 184 26.42 -14.79 -0.24
C ALA A 184 26.39 -14.53 1.29
N GLN A 185 27.42 -14.95 2.02
CA GLN A 185 27.54 -14.74 3.46
C GLN A 185 27.50 -13.25 3.82
N THR A 186 28.25 -12.41 3.11
CA THR A 186 28.27 -10.96 3.32
C THR A 186 26.89 -10.36 3.13
N LEU A 187 26.20 -10.69 2.04
CA LEU A 187 24.86 -10.17 1.73
C LEU A 187 23.83 -10.64 2.76
N TYR A 188 23.81 -11.92 3.15
CA TYR A 188 22.92 -12.41 4.19
C TYR A 188 23.21 -11.74 5.56
N GLY A 189 24.47 -11.45 5.87
CA GLY A 189 24.87 -10.73 7.08
C GLY A 189 24.29 -9.30 7.13
N VAL A 190 24.34 -8.58 6.00
CA VAL A 190 23.72 -7.25 5.83
C VAL A 190 22.20 -7.34 5.99
N ILE A 191 21.55 -8.31 5.35
CA ILE A 191 20.10 -8.53 5.47
C ILE A 191 19.70 -8.78 6.93
N LEU A 192 20.39 -9.67 7.64
CA LEU A 192 20.14 -9.94 9.06
C LEU A 192 20.32 -8.70 9.95
N SER A 193 21.33 -7.86 9.64
CA SER A 193 21.54 -6.59 10.34
C SER A 193 20.33 -5.66 10.17
N HIS A 194 19.84 -5.50 8.95
CA HIS A 194 18.65 -4.68 8.68
C HIS A 194 17.38 -5.25 9.35
N ILE A 195 17.17 -6.58 9.31
CA ILE A 195 16.05 -7.23 9.98
C ILE A 195 16.10 -6.97 11.49
N LYS A 196 17.27 -7.08 12.11
CA LYS A 196 17.46 -6.88 13.56
C LYS A 196 17.31 -5.42 14.00
N SER A 197 17.74 -4.47 13.17
CA SER A 197 17.64 -3.03 13.47
C SER A 197 16.23 -2.47 13.33
N ASP A 198 15.38 -3.12 12.55
CA ASP A 198 13.99 -2.71 12.42
C ASP A 198 13.15 -3.13 13.64
N THR A 199 12.31 -2.23 14.13
CA THR A 199 11.52 -2.41 15.35
C THR A 199 10.12 -2.99 15.11
N VAL A 200 9.73 -3.20 13.85
CA VAL A 200 8.40 -3.75 13.51
C VAL A 200 8.36 -5.25 13.81
N GLU A 201 7.39 -5.67 14.59
CA GLU A 201 7.13 -7.08 14.92
C GLU A 201 6.08 -7.64 13.96
N ARG A 202 6.50 -8.54 13.04
CA ARG A 202 5.62 -9.16 12.04
C ARG A 202 5.97 -10.64 11.84
N PRO A 203 4.97 -11.50 11.57
CA PRO A 203 5.22 -12.91 11.29
C PRO A 203 6.12 -13.12 10.06
N GLU A 204 5.92 -12.34 9.01
CA GLU A 204 6.72 -12.41 7.78
C GLU A 204 8.19 -12.09 8.04
N LYS A 205 8.46 -11.14 8.93
CA LYS A 205 9.81 -10.79 9.37
C LYS A 205 10.51 -11.96 10.08
N LYS A 206 9.75 -12.72 10.88
CA LYS A 206 10.28 -13.92 11.57
C LYS A 206 10.61 -15.01 10.55
N ILE A 207 9.73 -15.24 9.58
CA ILE A 207 9.95 -16.20 8.48
C ILE A 207 11.22 -15.83 7.71
N LEU A 208 11.35 -14.56 7.29
CA LEU A 208 12.54 -14.08 6.58
C LEU A 208 13.81 -14.24 7.42
N ASN A 209 13.77 -13.88 8.70
CA ASN A 209 14.91 -14.03 9.60
C ASN A 209 15.35 -15.49 9.74
N THR A 210 14.41 -16.42 9.86
CA THR A 210 14.69 -17.86 9.92
C THR A 210 15.32 -18.33 8.62
N PHE A 211 14.72 -18.00 7.47
CA PHE A 211 15.23 -18.37 6.16
C PHE A 211 16.69 -17.92 5.97
N VAL A 212 16.98 -16.62 6.22
CA VAL A 212 18.35 -16.08 6.04
C VAL A 212 19.32 -16.70 7.05
N THR A 213 18.88 -16.96 8.28
CA THR A 213 19.71 -17.63 9.30
C THR A 213 20.07 -19.05 8.89
N ASP A 214 19.15 -19.79 8.30
CA ASP A 214 19.40 -21.18 7.87
C ASP A 214 20.31 -21.22 6.65
N ARG A 215 20.21 -20.27 5.70
CA ARG A 215 21.16 -20.10 4.60
C ARG A 215 22.57 -19.77 5.16
N MET A 216 22.68 -18.88 6.14
CA MET A 216 23.94 -18.59 6.81
C MET A 216 24.56 -19.81 7.51
N LYS A 217 23.76 -20.62 8.21
CA LYS A 217 24.22 -21.87 8.82
C LYS A 217 24.73 -22.84 7.76
N ALA A 218 24.03 -22.98 6.63
CA ALA A 218 24.48 -23.86 5.55
C ALA A 218 25.83 -23.45 4.96
N ILE A 219 26.15 -22.15 4.92
CA ILE A 219 27.46 -21.64 4.50
C ILE A 219 28.55 -21.94 5.55
N LEU A 220 28.22 -21.74 6.82
CA LEU A 220 29.19 -21.85 7.92
C LEU A 220 29.46 -23.30 8.36
N SER A 221 28.50 -24.22 8.22
CA SER A 221 28.63 -25.59 8.67
C SER A 221 29.87 -26.32 8.11
N PRO A 222 30.16 -26.27 6.81
CA PRO A 222 31.35 -26.92 6.26
C PRO A 222 32.65 -26.30 6.81
N GLN A 223 32.66 -24.98 7.02
CA GLN A 223 33.83 -24.28 7.58
C GLN A 223 34.07 -24.67 9.05
N ILE A 224 33.03 -24.78 9.83
CA ILE A 224 33.09 -25.22 11.23
C ILE A 224 33.57 -26.68 11.32
N GLU A 225 33.10 -27.55 10.42
CA GLU A 225 33.57 -28.93 10.35
C GLU A 225 35.06 -29.01 9.99
N ALA A 226 35.49 -28.21 9.00
CA ALA A 226 36.89 -28.14 8.61
C ALA A 226 37.80 -27.66 9.78
N ILE A 227 37.34 -26.67 10.56
CA ILE A 227 38.05 -26.20 11.75
C ILE A 227 38.12 -27.28 12.81
N LYS A 228 37.05 -28.00 13.09
CA LYS A 228 37.03 -29.11 14.08
C LYS A 228 38.00 -30.23 13.72
N ASN A 229 38.23 -30.45 12.43
CA ASN A 229 39.12 -31.48 11.90
C ASN A 229 40.53 -30.96 11.62
N SER A 230 40.85 -29.70 11.91
CA SER A 230 42.19 -29.13 11.75
C SER A 230 43.13 -29.52 12.93
N ASP A 231 44.43 -29.54 12.68
CA ASP A 231 45.44 -29.85 13.67
C ASP A 231 45.55 -28.77 14.78
N ASN A 232 45.01 -27.55 14.50
CA ASN A 232 44.99 -26.43 15.46
C ASN A 232 43.64 -25.72 15.40
N PRO A 233 42.55 -26.23 16.04
CA PRO A 233 41.19 -25.68 15.95
C PRO A 233 41.04 -24.25 16.48
N GLU A 234 41.84 -23.86 17.49
CA GLU A 234 41.73 -22.50 18.09
C GLU A 234 42.27 -21.42 17.17
N GLU A 235 43.39 -21.68 16.48
CA GLU A 235 43.97 -20.74 15.49
C GLU A 235 43.07 -20.61 14.27
N ALA A 236 42.57 -21.75 13.74
CA ALA A 236 41.64 -21.77 12.61
C ALA A 236 40.28 -21.08 12.93
N LEU A 237 39.80 -21.13 14.16
CA LEU A 237 38.63 -20.39 14.62
C LEU A 237 38.92 -18.90 14.71
N GLY A 238 40.11 -18.51 15.20
CA GLY A 238 40.55 -17.11 15.24
C GLY A 238 40.58 -16.48 13.86
N ASP A 239 41.15 -17.17 12.88
CA ASP A 239 41.19 -16.73 11.48
C ASP A 239 39.80 -16.58 10.87
N LEU A 240 38.87 -17.49 11.18
CA LEU A 240 37.49 -17.39 10.71
C LEU A 240 36.79 -16.15 11.29
N ILE A 241 36.96 -15.87 12.58
CA ILE A 241 36.38 -14.70 13.25
C ILE A 241 36.95 -13.41 12.68
N GLN A 242 38.26 -13.32 12.47
CA GLN A 242 38.89 -12.15 11.86
C GLN A 242 38.40 -11.90 10.45
N ASN A 243 38.22 -12.94 9.64
CA ASN A 243 37.66 -12.82 8.28
C ASN A 243 36.21 -12.34 8.27
N ILE A 244 35.42 -12.72 9.27
CA ILE A 244 34.01 -12.25 9.40
C ILE A 244 33.97 -10.77 9.78
N ASP A 245 34.83 -10.32 10.68
CA ASP A 245 34.85 -8.92 11.14
C ASP A 245 35.50 -7.97 10.11
N HIS A 246 36.51 -8.38 9.36
CA HIS A 246 37.04 -7.61 8.23
C HIS A 246 35.99 -7.37 7.13
N ASN A 247 35.10 -8.34 6.90
CA ASN A 247 34.03 -8.19 5.92
C ASN A 247 32.92 -7.21 6.38
N LYS A 248 32.74 -7.00 7.69
CA LYS A 248 31.79 -5.98 8.21
C LYS A 248 32.28 -4.55 7.96
N THR A 249 33.58 -4.31 8.07
CA THR A 249 34.16 -2.97 7.88
C THR A 249 34.21 -2.53 6.42
N SER A 250 34.44 -3.43 5.49
CA SER A 250 34.48 -3.09 4.05
C SER A 250 33.11 -2.82 3.44
N THR A 251 32.02 -3.20 4.10
CA THR A 251 30.64 -2.99 3.61
C THR A 251 30.02 -1.66 4.06
N GLN A 252 30.68 -0.92 4.96
CA GLN A 252 30.23 0.42 5.40
C GLN A 252 30.69 1.55 4.46
N GLU A 253 31.57 1.27 3.50
CA GLU A 253 32.12 2.25 2.55
C GLU A 253 31.48 2.18 1.14
N LEU A 254 30.44 1.35 0.94
CA LEU A 254 29.65 1.24 -0.31
C LEU A 254 28.17 1.63 -0.05
#